data_5fa70f83df93cc0f48bf6f0f00919361
#
_entry.id   5fa70f83df93cc0f48bf6f0f00919361
#
_cell.length_a   1.000
_cell.length_b   1.000
_cell.length_c   1.000
_cell.angle_alpha   90.00
_cell.angle_beta   90.00
_cell.angle_gamma   90.00
#
_symmetry.space_group_name_H-M   'P 1'
#
loop_
_entity.id
_entity.type
_entity.pdbx_description
1 polymer ?
#
loop_
_entity_poly.entity_id
_entity_poly.type
_entity_poly.pdbx_seq_one_letter_code
_entity_poly.pdbx_strand_id
1 'polypeptide(L)'
;MWIISRRSASLGFPYERGDFSVNVPIDSPKALGHLIRACRKAMDMRQDVAAGVIGVSENFLGKVERGGETVQWGLLFQVMQELGLKVSVEVPDDIAEEAEAQLVRAFNKSAAAHSGKINPESDELERLLAAIETFLNTTPESKAP
;
A
#
# COMPACT_ATOMS: atom_id res chain seq x y z
N MET A 1 15.81 -19.89 7.01
CA MET A 1 17.06 -19.36 6.44
C MET A 1 16.69 -18.65 5.14
N TRP A 2 16.54 -17.34 5.21
CA TRP A 2 16.07 -16.52 4.07
C TRP A 2 17.29 -15.99 3.34
N ILE A 3 17.47 -16.45 2.12
CA ILE A 3 18.56 -15.98 1.27
C ILE A 3 18.09 -14.67 0.62
N ILE A 4 18.53 -13.56 1.19
CA ILE A 4 18.51 -12.28 0.50
C ILE A 4 19.61 -12.37 -0.54
N SER A 5 19.23 -12.64 -1.79
CA SER A 5 20.16 -12.57 -2.92
C SER A 5 20.54 -11.10 -3.15
N ARG A 6 21.65 -10.69 -2.53
CA ARG A 6 22.33 -9.46 -2.91
C ARG A 6 22.92 -9.67 -4.31
N ARG A 7 22.22 -9.21 -5.33
CA ARG A 7 22.92 -8.88 -6.58
C ARG A 7 23.47 -7.46 -6.43
N SER A 8 24.74 -7.43 -6.12
CA SER A 8 25.61 -6.27 -6.24
C SER A 8 25.47 -5.70 -7.65
N ALA A 9 24.84 -4.55 -7.79
CA ALA A 9 24.91 -3.76 -9.01
C ALA A 9 26.10 -2.80 -8.90
N SER A 10 27.27 -3.29 -9.27
CA SER A 10 28.41 -2.45 -9.64
C SER A 10 28.59 -2.61 -11.14
N LEU A 11 27.99 -1.73 -11.92
CA LEU A 11 28.40 -1.36 -13.27
C LEU A 11 27.43 -0.28 -13.77
N GLY A 12 28.01 0.89 -14.07
CA GLY A 12 27.30 2.10 -14.46
C GLY A 12 26.46 1.96 -15.74
N PHE A 13 25.16 1.83 -15.53
CA PHE A 13 24.16 2.12 -16.55
C PHE A 13 23.30 3.29 -16.08
N PRO A 14 22.89 4.20 -17.00
CA PRO A 14 21.94 5.22 -16.65
C PRO A 14 20.66 4.53 -16.19
N TYR A 15 20.31 4.72 -14.90
CA TYR A 15 19.12 4.18 -14.28
C TYR A 15 17.91 4.91 -14.85
N GLU A 16 17.36 4.37 -15.92
CA GLU A 16 15.98 4.68 -16.27
C GLU A 16 15.12 4.13 -15.13
N ARG A 17 14.36 4.99 -14.47
CA ARG A 17 13.35 4.59 -13.46
C ARG A 17 12.28 3.75 -14.16
N GLY A 18 12.61 2.50 -14.44
CA GLY A 18 11.61 1.51 -14.76
C GLY A 18 10.76 1.25 -13.51
N ASP A 19 9.49 0.98 -13.70
CA ASP A 19 8.52 0.60 -12.66
C ASP A 19 8.90 -0.74 -11.99
N PHE A 20 10.03 -0.77 -11.29
CA PHE A 20 10.41 -1.93 -10.49
C PHE A 20 9.83 -1.78 -9.09
N SER A 21 8.69 -2.40 -8.85
CA SER A 21 8.14 -2.57 -7.51
C SER A 21 8.58 -3.93 -6.95
N VAL A 22 8.93 -3.95 -5.67
CA VAL A 22 9.26 -5.17 -4.93
C VAL A 22 8.17 -5.43 -3.91
N ASN A 23 7.56 -6.61 -3.95
CA ASN A 23 6.59 -7.03 -2.96
C ASN A 23 7.32 -7.55 -1.71
N VAL A 24 7.00 -6.97 -0.56
CA VAL A 24 7.53 -7.37 0.74
C VAL A 24 6.37 -7.93 1.56
N PRO A 25 6.40 -9.21 1.95
CA PRO A 25 5.34 -9.77 2.80
C PRO A 25 5.39 -9.13 4.19
N ILE A 26 4.23 -8.66 4.66
CA ILE A 26 4.06 -8.02 5.96
C ILE A 26 3.08 -8.85 6.79
N ASP A 27 3.58 -9.41 7.88
CA ASP A 27 2.83 -10.28 8.79
C ASP A 27 2.55 -9.65 10.16
N SER A 28 3.10 -8.47 10.41
CA SER A 28 2.98 -7.82 11.70
C SER A 28 3.11 -6.29 11.62
N PRO A 29 2.53 -5.55 12.59
CA PRO A 29 2.74 -4.10 12.70
C PRO A 29 4.22 -3.73 12.81
N LYS A 30 5.02 -4.59 13.44
CA LYS A 30 6.46 -4.39 13.58
C LYS A 30 7.19 -4.49 12.24
N ALA A 31 6.84 -5.48 11.40
CA ALA A 31 7.39 -5.63 10.06
C ALA A 31 7.06 -4.42 9.19
N LEU A 32 5.82 -3.96 9.22
CA LEU A 32 5.39 -2.75 8.51
C LEU A 32 6.13 -1.50 8.99
N GLY A 33 6.25 -1.32 10.30
CA GLY A 33 6.98 -0.18 10.88
C GLY A 33 8.45 -0.15 10.48
N HIS A 34 9.11 -1.30 10.45
CA HIS A 34 10.50 -1.44 9.98
C HIS A 34 10.63 -1.11 8.48
N LEU A 35 9.68 -1.55 7.65
CA LEU A 35 9.64 -1.22 6.23
C LEU A 35 9.50 0.30 6.02
N ILE A 36 8.54 0.93 6.69
CA ILE A 36 8.33 2.39 6.65
C ILE A 36 9.61 3.14 7.02
N ARG A 37 10.26 2.74 8.13
CA ARG A 37 11.54 3.33 8.54
C ARG A 37 12.65 3.11 7.51
N ALA A 38 12.72 1.93 6.90
CA ALA A 38 13.72 1.63 5.88
C ALA A 38 13.52 2.49 4.63
N CYS A 39 12.28 2.66 4.16
CA CYS A 39 11.94 3.51 3.02
C CYS A 39 12.29 4.97 3.29
N ARG A 40 11.91 5.52 4.45
CA ARG A 40 12.28 6.88 4.84
C ARG A 40 13.80 7.09 4.83
N LYS A 41 14.55 6.14 5.41
CA LYS A 41 16.01 6.21 5.43
C LYS A 41 16.63 6.08 4.04
N ALA A 42 16.05 5.26 3.17
CA ALA A 42 16.50 5.14 1.78
C ALA A 42 16.30 6.44 0.98
N MET A 43 15.34 7.28 1.40
CA MET A 43 15.12 8.63 0.88
C MET A 43 16.00 9.69 1.56
N ASP A 44 16.93 9.28 2.43
CA ASP A 44 17.79 10.16 3.23
C ASP A 44 17.03 11.19 4.08
N MET A 45 15.81 10.83 4.51
CA MET A 45 14.96 11.72 5.31
C MET A 45 15.14 11.48 6.81
N ARG A 46 15.38 12.56 7.57
CA ARG A 46 15.33 12.54 9.04
C ARG A 46 13.87 12.37 9.48
N GLN A 47 13.66 11.79 10.66
CA GLN A 47 12.32 11.49 11.18
C GLN A 47 11.45 12.76 11.38
N ASP A 48 12.05 13.81 11.94
CA ASP A 48 11.42 15.11 12.15
C ASP A 48 11.00 15.76 10.82
N VAL A 49 11.87 15.71 9.82
CA VAL A 49 11.60 16.25 8.48
C VAL A 49 10.49 15.47 7.80
N ALA A 50 10.55 14.15 7.82
CA ALA A 50 9.52 13.30 7.22
C ALA A 50 8.16 13.53 7.89
N ALA A 51 8.10 13.58 9.21
CA ALA A 51 6.88 13.86 9.94
C ALA A 51 6.27 15.22 9.52
N GLY A 52 7.09 16.26 9.38
CA GLY A 52 6.67 17.58 8.92
C GLY A 52 6.13 17.59 7.49
N VAL A 53 6.79 16.88 6.55
CA VAL A 53 6.36 16.77 5.15
C VAL A 53 5.04 16.00 5.05
N ILE A 54 4.91 14.89 5.78
CA ILE A 54 3.71 14.07 5.80
C ILE A 54 2.53 14.76 6.50
N GLY A 55 2.80 15.71 7.39
CA GLY A 55 1.78 16.40 8.20
C GLY A 55 1.35 15.61 9.44
N VAL A 56 2.23 14.77 9.99
CA VAL A 56 2.01 14.02 11.23
C VAL A 56 3.00 14.47 12.30
N SER A 57 2.73 14.15 13.57
CA SER A 57 3.71 14.42 14.61
C SER A 57 4.89 13.44 14.55
N GLU A 58 6.07 13.89 14.95
CA GLU A 58 7.26 13.04 15.04
C GLU A 58 7.03 11.83 15.99
N ASN A 59 6.33 12.07 17.10
CA ASN A 59 5.94 11.01 18.03
C ASN A 59 5.05 9.96 17.38
N PHE A 60 4.11 10.37 16.53
CA PHE A 60 3.26 9.46 15.78
C PHE A 60 4.09 8.63 14.79
N LEU A 61 4.91 9.29 13.97
CA LEU A 61 5.79 8.61 13.04
C LEU A 61 6.74 7.64 13.75
N GLY A 62 7.33 8.05 14.86
CA GLY A 62 8.16 7.19 15.69
C GLY A 62 7.41 5.98 16.26
N LYS A 63 6.12 6.14 16.64
CA LYS A 63 5.26 5.04 17.07
C LYS A 63 4.99 4.06 15.92
N VAL A 64 4.69 4.55 14.73
CA VAL A 64 4.50 3.74 13.52
C VAL A 64 5.77 2.95 13.20
N GLU A 65 6.93 3.60 13.15
CA GLU A 65 8.21 2.95 12.82
C GLU A 65 8.66 1.88 13.83
N ARG A 66 8.16 1.95 15.06
CA ARG A 66 8.38 0.91 16.08
C ARG A 66 7.35 -0.22 16.02
N GLY A 67 6.36 -0.13 15.14
CA GLY A 67 5.30 -1.11 15.02
C GLY A 67 4.27 -1.00 16.13
N GLY A 68 3.92 0.23 16.53
CA GLY A 68 2.90 0.46 17.54
C GLY A 68 1.55 -0.13 17.14
N GLU A 69 0.95 -0.97 17.99
CA GLU A 69 -0.30 -1.68 17.71
C GLU A 69 -1.52 -0.75 17.66
N THR A 70 -1.46 0.39 18.37
CA THR A 70 -2.57 1.35 18.46
C THR A 70 -2.26 2.63 17.70
N VAL A 71 -2.20 2.55 16.38
CA VAL A 71 -2.04 3.71 15.50
C VAL A 71 -3.36 4.03 14.79
N GLN A 72 -3.57 5.30 14.46
CA GLN A 72 -4.69 5.70 13.62
C GLN A 72 -4.48 5.23 12.19
N TRP A 73 -5.40 4.43 11.66
CA TRP A 73 -5.34 3.88 10.31
C TRP A 73 -5.21 4.96 9.23
N GLY A 74 -6.01 6.02 9.30
CA GLY A 74 -5.97 7.11 8.33
C GLY A 74 -4.58 7.76 8.25
N LEU A 75 -3.98 8.07 9.39
CA LEU A 75 -2.62 8.64 9.43
C LEU A 75 -1.55 7.62 9.02
N LEU A 76 -1.74 6.34 9.31
CA LEU A 76 -0.84 5.29 8.84
C LEU A 76 -0.84 5.18 7.32
N PHE A 77 -2.03 5.16 6.70
CA PHE A 77 -2.16 5.16 5.24
C PHE A 77 -1.56 6.43 4.61
N GLN A 78 -1.76 7.59 5.23
CA GLN A 78 -1.11 8.84 4.81
C GLN A 78 0.42 8.73 4.81
N VAL A 79 1.02 8.18 5.88
CA VAL A 79 2.47 7.93 5.94
C VAL A 79 2.93 7.01 4.82
N MET A 80 2.21 5.93 4.56
CA MET A 80 2.57 4.99 3.48
C MET A 80 2.46 5.65 2.10
N GLN A 81 1.40 6.41 1.86
CA GLN A 81 1.16 7.10 0.60
C GLN A 81 2.24 8.13 0.29
N GLU A 82 2.62 8.95 1.26
CA GLU A 82 3.68 9.95 1.10
C GLU A 82 5.07 9.33 0.88
N LEU A 83 5.30 8.13 1.39
CA LEU A 83 6.51 7.35 1.12
C LEU A 83 6.43 6.50 -0.16
N GLY A 84 5.36 6.61 -0.93
CA GLY A 84 5.14 5.84 -2.16
C GLY A 84 4.89 4.34 -1.94
N LEU A 85 4.50 3.94 -0.73
CA LEU A 85 4.17 2.56 -0.40
C LEU A 85 2.74 2.24 -0.79
N LYS A 86 2.54 1.15 -1.53
CA LYS A 86 1.23 0.60 -1.88
C LYS A 86 0.99 -0.65 -1.06
N VAL A 87 -0.24 -0.82 -0.58
CA VAL A 87 -0.66 -2.03 0.15
C VAL A 87 -1.53 -2.87 -0.77
N SER A 88 -1.21 -4.14 -0.87
CA SER A 88 -2.04 -5.15 -1.50
C SER A 88 -2.34 -6.27 -0.52
N VAL A 89 -3.51 -6.87 -0.63
CA VAL A 89 -3.94 -7.97 0.22
C VAL A 89 -4.26 -9.16 -0.68
N GLU A 90 -3.62 -10.29 -0.44
CA GLU A 90 -3.96 -11.54 -1.08
C GLU A 90 -5.22 -12.13 -0.43
N VAL A 91 -6.22 -12.41 -1.25
CA VAL A 91 -7.46 -13.07 -0.81
C VAL A 91 -7.39 -14.52 -1.26
N PRO A 92 -7.66 -15.50 -0.37
CA PRO A 92 -7.71 -16.90 -0.76
C PRO A 92 -8.72 -17.17 -1.87
N ASP A 93 -8.36 -18.02 -2.83
CA ASP A 93 -9.16 -18.30 -4.05
C ASP A 93 -10.56 -18.83 -3.72
N ASP A 94 -10.70 -19.61 -2.66
CA ASP A 94 -11.96 -20.21 -2.21
C ASP A 94 -13.01 -19.21 -1.75
N ILE A 95 -12.60 -18.01 -1.36
CA ILE A 95 -13.50 -16.93 -0.90
C ILE A 95 -13.44 -15.69 -1.78
N ALA A 96 -12.56 -15.64 -2.78
CA ALA A 96 -12.28 -14.45 -3.56
C ALA A 96 -13.53 -13.91 -4.27
N GLU A 97 -14.30 -14.77 -4.94
CA GLU A 97 -15.52 -14.39 -5.65
C GLU A 97 -16.59 -13.79 -4.72
N GLU A 98 -16.83 -14.42 -3.57
CA GLU A 98 -17.80 -13.90 -2.60
C GLU A 98 -17.30 -12.61 -1.93
N ALA A 99 -16.01 -12.53 -1.60
CA ALA A 99 -15.41 -11.32 -1.03
C ALA A 99 -15.54 -10.13 -2.00
N GLU A 100 -15.30 -10.34 -3.28
CA GLU A 100 -15.50 -9.34 -4.33
C GLU A 100 -16.96 -8.89 -4.42
N ALA A 101 -17.90 -9.84 -4.46
CA ALA A 101 -19.33 -9.54 -4.52
C ALA A 101 -19.77 -8.71 -3.31
N GLN A 102 -19.29 -9.03 -2.11
CA GLN A 102 -19.57 -8.27 -0.89
C GLN A 102 -18.95 -6.87 -0.94
N LEU A 103 -17.74 -6.74 -1.46
CA LEU A 103 -17.05 -5.47 -1.61
C LEU A 103 -17.83 -4.54 -2.57
N VAL A 104 -18.25 -5.03 -3.73
CA VAL A 104 -19.07 -4.28 -4.70
C VAL A 104 -20.39 -3.84 -4.08
N ARG A 105 -21.07 -4.71 -3.32
CA ARG A 105 -22.31 -4.35 -2.61
C ARG A 105 -22.08 -3.25 -1.58
N ALA A 106 -20.98 -3.31 -0.83
CA ALA A 106 -20.62 -2.29 0.16
C ALA A 106 -20.38 -0.94 -0.47
N PHE A 107 -19.67 -0.90 -1.61
CA PHE A 107 -19.42 0.34 -2.35
C PHE A 107 -20.69 0.93 -2.94
N ASN A 108 -21.54 0.12 -3.58
CA ASN A 108 -22.81 0.58 -4.13
C ASN A 108 -23.74 1.15 -3.05
N LYS A 109 -23.74 0.55 -1.86
CA LYS A 109 -24.52 1.05 -0.71
C LYS A 109 -23.97 2.39 -0.21
N SER A 110 -22.64 2.55 -0.16
CA SER A 110 -22.00 3.79 0.25
C SER A 110 -22.25 4.90 -0.77
N ALA A 111 -22.11 4.63 -2.07
CA ALA A 111 -22.39 5.57 -3.14
C ALA A 111 -23.85 6.05 -3.15
N ALA A 112 -24.81 5.13 -2.92
CA ALA A 112 -26.23 5.47 -2.82
C ALA A 112 -26.56 6.36 -1.61
N ALA A 113 -25.83 6.18 -0.49
CA ALA A 113 -26.01 6.99 0.71
C ALA A 113 -25.45 8.42 0.55
N HIS A 114 -24.52 8.66 -0.37
CA HIS A 114 -23.84 9.94 -0.59
C HIS A 114 -24.31 10.69 -1.84
N SER A 115 -25.37 10.24 -2.50
CA SER A 115 -25.94 10.85 -3.72
C SER A 115 -26.40 12.32 -3.57
N GLY A 116 -26.07 13.02 -2.51
CA GLY A 116 -26.42 14.41 -2.26
C GLY A 116 -25.26 15.36 -1.96
N LYS A 117 -24.00 14.89 -1.89
CA LYS A 117 -22.82 15.76 -1.69
C LYS A 117 -21.69 15.27 -2.55
N ILE A 118 -21.22 16.13 -3.45
CA ILE A 118 -19.96 15.95 -4.17
C ILE A 118 -18.86 15.93 -3.10
N ASN A 119 -18.30 14.76 -2.83
CA ASN A 119 -17.24 14.56 -1.86
C ASN A 119 -15.98 14.07 -2.62
N PRO A 120 -14.79 14.64 -2.37
CA PRO A 120 -13.55 14.20 -3.03
C PRO A 120 -13.19 12.72 -2.79
N GLU A 121 -13.85 12.05 -1.86
CA GLU A 121 -13.72 10.60 -1.65
C GLU A 121 -14.33 9.74 -2.78
N SER A 122 -15.15 10.31 -3.67
CA SER A 122 -15.67 9.57 -4.84
C SER A 122 -14.57 9.22 -5.84
N ASP A 123 -13.54 10.06 -5.97
CA ASP A 123 -12.36 9.80 -6.82
C ASP A 123 -11.53 8.61 -6.30
N GLU A 124 -11.52 8.40 -5.01
CA GLU A 124 -10.82 7.28 -4.38
C GLU A 124 -11.56 5.97 -4.64
N LEU A 125 -12.87 6.00 -4.64
CA LEU A 125 -13.75 4.87 -4.99
C LEU A 125 -13.60 4.47 -6.47
N GLU A 126 -13.59 5.43 -7.38
CA GLU A 126 -13.37 5.17 -8.80
C GLU A 126 -11.97 4.59 -9.07
N ARG A 127 -10.95 5.09 -8.38
CA ARG A 127 -9.60 4.54 -8.46
C ARG A 127 -9.52 3.10 -7.94
N LEU A 128 -10.26 2.78 -6.89
CA LEU A 128 -10.29 1.44 -6.32
C LEU A 128 -11.02 0.47 -7.25
N LEU A 129 -12.15 0.87 -7.82
CA LEU A 129 -12.88 0.08 -8.82
C LEU A 129 -12.04 -0.15 -10.09
N ALA A 130 -11.35 0.87 -10.58
CA ALA A 130 -10.44 0.74 -11.72
C ALA A 130 -9.26 -0.18 -11.40
N ALA A 131 -8.75 -0.18 -10.17
CA ALA A 131 -7.70 -1.08 -9.73
C ALA A 131 -8.18 -2.53 -9.67
N ILE A 132 -9.41 -2.76 -9.18
CA ILE A 132 -10.04 -4.09 -9.14
C ILE A 132 -10.29 -4.61 -10.57
N GLU A 133 -10.83 -3.81 -11.46
CA GLU A 133 -11.03 -4.18 -12.88
C GLU A 133 -9.71 -4.49 -13.58
N THR A 134 -8.65 -3.74 -13.30
CA THR A 134 -7.33 -3.99 -13.86
C THR A 134 -6.75 -5.31 -13.33
N PHE A 135 -6.97 -5.62 -12.07
CA PHE A 135 -6.52 -6.87 -11.46
C PHE A 135 -7.24 -8.08 -12.05
N LEU A 136 -8.55 -8.01 -12.23
CA LEU A 136 -9.37 -9.09 -12.81
C LEU A 136 -9.01 -9.35 -14.28
N ASN A 137 -8.67 -8.32 -15.04
CA ASN A 137 -8.26 -8.45 -16.44
C ASN A 137 -6.80 -8.89 -16.63
N THR A 138 -6.00 -8.92 -15.55
CA THR A 138 -4.56 -9.27 -15.60
C THR A 138 -4.29 -10.70 -15.11
N THR A 139 -5.30 -11.44 -14.65
CA THR A 139 -5.13 -12.87 -14.34
C THR A 139 -4.83 -13.61 -15.63
N PRO A 140 -3.62 -14.19 -15.83
CA PRO A 140 -3.34 -14.98 -17.01
C PRO A 140 -4.20 -16.25 -16.93
N GLU A 141 -5.03 -16.42 -17.94
CA GLU A 141 -5.75 -17.66 -18.22
C GLU A 141 -4.80 -18.83 -17.99
N SER A 142 -5.06 -19.58 -16.93
CA SER A 142 -4.34 -20.83 -16.67
C SER A 142 -4.60 -21.77 -17.83
N LYS A 143 -3.65 -21.82 -18.75
CA LYS A 143 -3.63 -22.79 -19.82
C LYS A 143 -3.38 -24.15 -19.19
N ALA A 144 -4.45 -24.85 -18.90
CA ALA A 144 -4.40 -26.25 -18.56
C ALA A 144 -3.94 -27.05 -19.78
N PRO A 145 -3.13 -28.12 -19.60
CA PRO A 145 -2.62 -28.96 -20.66
C PRO A 145 -3.69 -29.83 -21.28
#